data_201fb8b7f0f07feae833b6632e109a11
#
_entry.id   201fb8b7f0f07feae833b6632e109a11
#
_cell.length_a   1.000
_cell.length_b   1.000
_cell.length_c   1.000
_cell.angle_alpha   90.00
_cell.angle_beta   90.00
_cell.angle_gamma   90.00
#
_symmetry.space_group_name_H-M   'P 1'
#
loop_
_entity.id
_entity.type
_entity.pdbx_description
1 polymer ?
#
loop_
_entity_poly.entity_id
_entity_poly.type
_entity_poly.pdbx_seq_one_letter_code
_entity_poly.pdbx_strand_id
1 'polypeptide(L)'
;MKVGLHANQLDHRGNSTVIYDYAHALKNILGYDPFIISSKTSTHPMEKFSEFGYKLYDSPEEIPSIIDTEKIDVLYMTKAGNIDKITPSNCKTGIHCVFDMREKHGTVYAGVSEWLAKFYKQTLWVPHIINVDKTNDTLHDELGISKTDFVIGRLGGYDQFDIGFVHNCIVNAVQSRKDLWAIFLNTRPFCDHPRVKFIPFNPDPKYKGKFINTCDSMIHARSDGETFGLAVAEFSSMNKPVMTYDAPYWWYMKSHLDILGEKAIKYKNEEELSTYLRDINKEYVTDVDWDCYSKVFTPKNVINKFKEVFLS
;
A
#
# COMPACT_ATOMS: atom_id res chain seq x y z
N MET A 1 23.94 13.66 6.06
CA MET A 1 22.61 14.28 6.14
C MET A 1 21.75 13.41 7.03
N LYS A 2 21.13 14.01 8.06
CA LYS A 2 20.17 13.35 8.93
C LYS A 2 18.75 13.69 8.48
N VAL A 3 17.96 12.67 8.11
CA VAL A 3 16.62 12.82 7.55
C VAL A 3 15.59 12.33 8.57
N GLY A 4 14.81 13.25 9.14
CA GLY A 4 13.66 12.90 9.95
C GLY A 4 12.53 12.35 9.07
N LEU A 5 11.95 11.23 9.47
CA LEU A 5 10.79 10.62 8.81
C LEU A 5 9.62 10.65 9.79
N HIS A 6 8.62 11.47 9.47
CA HIS A 6 7.48 11.71 10.33
C HIS A 6 6.20 11.07 9.77
N ALA A 7 5.49 10.38 10.65
CA ALA A 7 4.10 10.00 10.47
C ALA A 7 3.32 10.38 11.73
N ASN A 8 2.10 10.92 11.58
CA ASN A 8 1.25 11.29 12.72
C ASN A 8 1.03 10.11 13.65
N GLN A 9 0.90 8.93 13.07
CA GLN A 9 0.74 7.67 13.79
C GLN A 9 1.35 6.52 12.97
N LEU A 10 2.13 5.69 13.63
CA LEU A 10 2.58 4.40 13.10
C LEU A 10 1.65 3.30 13.63
N ASP A 11 1.00 2.61 12.73
CA ASP A 11 0.06 1.53 13.02
C ASP A 11 0.25 0.37 12.01
N HIS A 12 -0.70 -0.56 11.95
CA HIS A 12 -0.66 -1.70 11.04
C HIS A 12 -1.10 -1.37 9.59
N ARG A 13 -1.15 -0.10 9.22
CA ARG A 13 -1.49 0.34 7.86
C ARG A 13 -0.25 0.52 6.99
N GLY A 14 -0.48 0.78 5.70
CA GLY A 14 0.58 0.99 4.72
C GLY A 14 1.58 2.10 5.06
N ASN A 15 1.18 3.10 5.85
CA ASN A 15 2.04 4.21 6.25
C ASN A 15 3.29 3.75 7.02
N SER A 16 3.16 2.80 7.93
CA SER A 16 4.30 2.24 8.67
C SER A 16 5.26 1.46 7.78
N THR A 17 4.74 0.78 6.76
CA THR A 17 5.55 0.12 5.73
C THR A 17 6.32 1.16 4.91
N VAL A 18 5.65 2.22 4.48
CA VAL A 18 6.27 3.31 3.69
C VAL A 18 7.41 3.99 4.46
N ILE A 19 7.19 4.34 5.74
CA ILE A 19 8.23 4.96 6.57
C ILE A 19 9.43 4.03 6.75
N TYR A 20 9.19 2.74 6.99
CA TYR A 20 10.24 1.74 7.12
C TYR A 20 11.05 1.59 5.82
N ASP A 21 10.38 1.42 4.69
CA ASP A 21 11.03 1.22 3.40
C ASP A 21 11.87 2.44 2.98
N TYR A 22 11.37 3.66 3.22
CA TYR A 22 12.16 4.87 2.99
C TYR A 22 13.36 4.98 3.93
N ALA A 23 13.18 4.69 5.24
CA ALA A 23 14.30 4.70 6.18
C ALA A 23 15.39 3.72 5.75
N HIS A 24 14.99 2.51 5.39
CA HIS A 24 15.91 1.47 4.93
C HIS A 24 16.65 1.88 3.64
N ALA A 25 15.94 2.47 2.69
CA ALA A 25 16.53 2.92 1.43
C ALA A 25 17.43 4.15 1.61
N LEU A 26 17.07 5.10 2.47
CA LEU A 26 17.91 6.24 2.85
C LEU A 26 19.25 5.77 3.44
N LYS A 27 19.21 4.81 4.37
CA LYS A 27 20.40 4.26 5.04
C LYS A 27 21.27 3.45 4.07
N ASN A 28 20.67 2.46 3.42
CA ASN A 28 21.42 1.42 2.73
C ASN A 28 21.77 1.76 1.26
N ILE A 29 21.02 2.68 0.63
CA ILE A 29 21.26 3.06 -0.77
C ILE A 29 21.93 4.44 -0.85
N LEU A 30 21.47 5.41 -0.05
CA LEU A 30 22.00 6.78 -0.11
C LEU A 30 23.06 7.07 0.96
N GLY A 31 23.24 6.22 1.98
CA GLY A 31 24.18 6.43 3.07
C GLY A 31 23.80 7.60 3.98
N TYR A 32 22.52 7.95 4.06
CA TYR A 32 21.99 8.99 4.96
C TYR A 32 21.62 8.40 6.31
N ASP A 33 21.40 9.25 7.29
CA ASP A 33 21.03 8.89 8.66
C ASP A 33 19.51 9.13 8.86
N PRO A 34 18.64 8.09 8.71
CA PRO A 34 17.21 8.25 8.95
C PRO A 34 16.90 8.23 10.44
N PHE A 35 15.97 9.09 10.86
CA PHE A 35 15.49 9.18 12.24
C PHE A 35 13.95 9.25 12.26
N ILE A 36 13.29 8.39 13.03
CA ILE A 36 11.82 8.26 13.02
C ILE A 36 11.20 9.19 14.08
N ILE A 37 10.19 9.96 13.68
CA ILE A 37 9.43 10.83 14.59
C ILE A 37 7.94 10.50 14.46
N SER A 38 7.30 10.14 15.58
CA SER A 38 5.87 9.80 15.57
C SER A 38 5.21 10.09 16.92
N SER A 39 3.89 10.09 16.97
CA SER A 39 3.16 10.22 18.23
C SER A 39 3.28 8.98 19.10
N LYS A 40 3.23 9.14 20.42
CA LYS A 40 3.09 8.05 21.41
C LYS A 40 1.79 7.26 21.26
N THR A 41 0.82 7.77 20.52
CA THR A 41 -0.39 7.01 20.18
C THR A 41 -0.16 5.94 19.10
N SER A 42 1.07 5.83 18.59
CA SER A 42 1.46 4.79 17.64
C SER A 42 1.32 3.40 18.24
N THR A 43 0.66 2.49 17.52
CA THR A 43 0.37 1.12 17.97
C THR A 43 1.28 0.07 17.33
N HIS A 44 2.08 0.47 16.32
CA HIS A 44 3.04 -0.44 15.70
C HIS A 44 4.20 -0.74 16.67
N PRO A 45 4.67 -1.99 16.77
CA PRO A 45 5.87 -2.32 17.53
C PRO A 45 7.06 -1.48 17.06
N MET A 46 7.60 -0.64 17.96
CA MET A 46 8.70 0.27 17.62
C MET A 46 10.04 -0.44 17.42
N GLU A 47 10.16 -1.68 17.87
CA GLU A 47 11.33 -2.54 17.67
C GLU A 47 11.72 -2.65 16.20
N LYS A 48 10.74 -2.63 15.29
CA LYS A 48 10.98 -2.61 13.84
C LYS A 48 11.83 -1.42 13.40
N PHE A 49 11.73 -0.29 14.10
CA PHE A 49 12.41 0.96 13.77
C PHE A 49 13.68 1.21 14.61
N SER A 50 14.01 0.30 15.54
CA SER A 50 15.13 0.48 16.49
C SER A 50 16.49 0.69 15.81
N GLU A 51 16.68 0.15 14.62
CA GLU A 51 17.93 0.28 13.84
C GLU A 51 18.17 1.70 13.28
N PHE A 52 17.15 2.58 13.29
CA PHE A 52 17.24 3.94 12.73
C PHE A 52 17.32 5.04 13.81
N GLY A 53 17.08 4.72 15.06
CA GLY A 53 16.77 5.70 16.09
C GLY A 53 15.36 6.28 15.92
N TYR A 54 14.71 6.58 17.04
CA TYR A 54 13.38 7.18 17.00
C TYR A 54 13.05 8.01 18.22
N LYS A 55 12.11 8.95 18.07
CA LYS A 55 11.50 9.71 19.15
C LYS A 55 9.99 9.71 19.01
N LEU A 56 9.30 9.38 20.10
CA LEU A 56 7.84 9.52 20.20
C LEU A 56 7.53 10.80 21.00
N TYR A 57 6.62 11.63 20.47
CA TYR A 57 6.15 12.85 21.11
C TYR A 57 4.75 12.66 21.70
N ASP A 58 4.46 13.40 22.77
CA ASP A 58 3.10 13.51 23.35
C ASP A 58 2.28 14.58 22.61
N SER A 59 2.95 15.67 22.24
CA SER A 59 2.32 16.82 21.59
C SER A 59 3.13 17.26 20.36
N PRO A 60 2.47 17.66 19.25
CA PRO A 60 3.16 18.18 18.06
C PRO A 60 4.09 19.36 18.30
N GLU A 61 3.86 20.15 19.35
CA GLU A 61 4.69 21.28 19.75
C GLU A 61 6.11 20.86 20.18
N GLU A 62 6.35 19.58 20.47
CA GLU A 62 7.67 19.04 20.79
C GLU A 62 8.55 18.83 19.53
N ILE A 63 7.96 18.75 18.34
CA ILE A 63 8.68 18.39 17.12
C ILE A 63 9.83 19.36 16.79
N PRO A 64 9.68 20.69 16.90
CA PRO A 64 10.80 21.61 16.70
C PRO A 64 11.99 21.34 17.63
N SER A 65 11.73 21.05 18.91
CA SER A 65 12.79 20.71 19.87
C SER A 65 13.48 19.38 19.56
N ILE A 66 12.72 18.40 19.04
CA ILE A 66 13.30 17.12 18.58
C ILE A 66 14.19 17.36 17.37
N ILE A 67 13.78 18.20 16.42
CA ILE A 67 14.58 18.55 15.25
C ILE A 67 15.92 19.17 15.66
N ASP A 68 15.91 20.12 16.56
CA ASP A 68 17.11 20.82 17.02
C ASP A 68 18.03 19.88 17.81
N THR A 69 17.47 19.08 18.73
CA THR A 69 18.22 18.14 19.57
C THR A 69 18.89 17.05 18.71
N GLU A 70 18.15 16.49 17.77
CA GLU A 70 18.60 15.42 16.91
C GLU A 70 19.37 15.91 15.69
N LYS A 71 19.44 17.23 15.47
CA LYS A 71 20.09 17.87 14.32
C LYS A 71 19.57 17.35 12.97
N ILE A 72 18.24 17.36 12.82
CA ILE A 72 17.57 16.93 11.59
C ILE A 72 17.75 18.00 10.51
N ASP A 73 18.36 17.63 9.39
CA ASP A 73 18.57 18.53 8.25
C ASP A 73 17.29 18.74 7.43
N VAL A 74 16.53 17.64 7.23
CA VAL A 74 15.28 17.63 6.47
C VAL A 74 14.26 16.77 7.20
N LEU A 75 13.05 17.29 7.40
CA LEU A 75 11.91 16.52 7.91
C LEU A 75 10.97 16.13 6.76
N TYR A 76 10.96 14.86 6.42
CA TYR A 76 9.96 14.28 5.53
C TYR A 76 8.71 13.88 6.33
N MET A 77 7.53 14.21 5.81
CA MET A 77 6.25 14.02 6.48
C MET A 77 5.24 13.36 5.54
N THR A 78 4.75 12.18 5.89
CA THR A 78 3.62 11.57 5.19
C THR A 78 2.32 12.14 5.77
N LYS A 79 1.49 12.76 4.93
CA LYS A 79 0.23 13.41 5.32
C LYS A 79 -0.93 13.02 4.41
N ALA A 80 -2.16 13.13 4.92
CA ALA A 80 -3.36 13.02 4.08
C ALA A 80 -3.38 14.09 2.97
N GLY A 81 -2.87 15.29 3.28
CA GLY A 81 -2.71 16.41 2.34
C GLY A 81 -3.19 17.75 2.88
N ASN A 82 -4.00 17.75 3.92
CA ASN A 82 -4.50 18.97 4.55
C ASN A 82 -3.44 19.60 5.47
N ILE A 83 -3.51 20.93 5.61
CA ILE A 83 -2.73 21.66 6.60
C ILE A 83 -3.14 21.21 8.00
N ASP A 84 -2.16 20.90 8.82
CA ASP A 84 -2.31 20.62 10.23
C ASP A 84 -1.29 21.45 11.05
N LYS A 85 -1.32 21.32 12.35
CA LYS A 85 -0.41 22.04 13.25
C LYS A 85 1.03 21.47 13.24
N ILE A 86 1.31 20.46 12.44
CA ILE A 86 2.57 19.73 12.41
C ILE A 86 3.37 20.13 11.16
N THR A 87 3.76 21.40 11.04
CA THR A 87 4.66 21.83 9.97
C THR A 87 5.70 22.77 10.60
N PRO A 88 6.82 22.23 11.11
CA PRO A 88 7.87 23.02 11.74
C PRO A 88 8.55 23.92 10.72
N SER A 89 9.06 25.07 11.19
CA SER A 89 9.76 26.06 10.37
C SER A 89 11.27 26.09 10.59
N ASN A 90 11.79 25.30 11.55
CA ASN A 90 13.21 25.28 11.92
C ASN A 90 14.06 24.30 11.10
N CYS A 91 13.49 23.62 10.11
CA CYS A 91 14.22 22.83 9.11
C CYS A 91 13.48 22.81 7.78
N LYS A 92 14.15 22.31 6.72
CA LYS A 92 13.47 22.02 5.44
C LYS A 92 12.44 20.93 5.65
N THR A 93 11.20 21.13 5.15
CA THR A 93 10.09 20.16 5.28
C THR A 93 9.65 19.64 3.91
N GLY A 94 9.59 18.32 3.77
CA GLY A 94 9.02 17.64 2.63
C GLY A 94 7.66 17.04 2.97
N ILE A 95 6.58 17.55 2.38
CA ILE A 95 5.22 17.06 2.58
C ILE A 95 4.85 16.08 1.46
N HIS A 96 4.59 14.84 1.84
CA HIS A 96 4.20 13.78 0.92
C HIS A 96 2.71 13.46 1.10
N CYS A 97 1.90 13.90 0.13
CA CYS A 97 0.45 13.83 0.21
C CYS A 97 -0.08 12.49 -0.30
N VAL A 98 -0.91 11.84 0.51
CA VAL A 98 -1.46 10.51 0.20
C VAL A 98 -2.83 10.59 -0.47
N PHE A 99 -3.67 11.58 -0.14
CA PHE A 99 -5.05 11.65 -0.66
C PHE A 99 -5.42 12.98 -1.31
N ASP A 100 -4.90 14.10 -0.81
CA ASP A 100 -5.31 15.43 -1.21
C ASP A 100 -4.09 16.34 -1.43
N MET A 101 -4.15 17.25 -2.40
CA MET A 101 -3.10 18.20 -2.68
C MET A 101 -3.65 19.63 -2.87
N ARG A 102 -4.81 19.95 -2.28
CA ARG A 102 -5.41 21.31 -2.38
C ARG A 102 -4.70 22.35 -1.51
N GLU A 103 -4.18 21.93 -0.36
CA GLU A 103 -3.61 22.83 0.65
C GLU A 103 -2.08 22.73 0.66
N LYS A 104 -1.44 23.43 -0.30
CA LYS A 104 0.02 23.40 -0.41
C LYS A 104 0.68 24.03 0.81
N HIS A 105 1.58 23.29 1.46
CA HIS A 105 2.35 23.71 2.63
C HIS A 105 3.71 23.00 2.70
N GLY A 106 4.56 23.44 3.67
CA GLY A 106 5.94 22.97 3.78
C GLY A 106 6.87 23.56 2.72
N THR A 107 8.12 23.17 2.73
CA THR A 107 9.14 23.63 1.78
C THR A 107 8.98 22.94 0.42
N VAL A 108 8.72 21.63 0.45
CA VAL A 108 8.44 20.80 -0.74
C VAL A 108 7.11 20.10 -0.53
N TYR A 109 6.30 20.06 -1.58
CA TYR A 109 4.96 19.47 -1.55
C TYR A 109 4.78 18.56 -2.75
N ALA A 110 4.62 17.25 -2.54
CA ALA A 110 4.56 16.25 -3.59
C ALA A 110 3.48 15.19 -3.31
N GLY A 111 2.86 14.66 -4.36
CA GLY A 111 1.89 13.56 -4.27
C GLY A 111 2.54 12.18 -4.30
N VAL A 112 1.83 11.15 -3.83
CA VAL A 112 2.31 9.74 -3.85
C VAL A 112 2.27 9.11 -5.25
N SER A 113 1.69 9.78 -6.23
CA SER A 113 1.64 9.29 -7.61
C SER A 113 1.55 10.42 -8.60
N GLU A 114 1.90 10.12 -9.85
CA GLU A 114 1.72 11.03 -10.97
C GLU A 114 0.25 11.38 -11.17
N TRP A 115 -0.63 10.39 -11.03
CA TRP A 115 -2.07 10.58 -11.12
C TRP A 115 -2.56 11.61 -10.10
N LEU A 116 -2.18 11.47 -8.81
CA LEU A 116 -2.60 12.38 -7.74
C LEU A 116 -2.09 13.80 -8.01
N ALA A 117 -0.82 13.95 -8.39
CA ALA A 117 -0.25 15.25 -8.71
C ALA A 117 -0.99 15.91 -9.88
N LYS A 118 -1.22 15.19 -10.99
CA LYS A 118 -1.98 15.69 -12.14
C LYS A 118 -3.41 16.07 -11.81
N PHE A 119 -4.10 15.25 -11.01
CA PHE A 119 -5.49 15.52 -10.59
C PHE A 119 -5.63 16.85 -9.86
N TYR A 120 -4.66 17.19 -9.02
CA TYR A 120 -4.60 18.47 -8.30
C TYR A 120 -3.76 19.56 -9.01
N LYS A 121 -3.40 19.37 -10.29
CA LYS A 121 -2.61 20.32 -11.08
C LYS A 121 -1.26 20.66 -10.43
N GLN A 122 -0.65 19.67 -9.78
CA GLN A 122 0.69 19.71 -9.24
C GLN A 122 1.65 18.94 -10.14
N THR A 123 2.95 19.17 -10.00
CA THR A 123 3.97 18.55 -10.86
C THR A 123 4.88 17.56 -10.12
N LEU A 124 5.02 17.72 -8.82
CA LEU A 124 5.93 16.90 -8.01
C LEU A 124 5.19 15.68 -7.44
N TRP A 125 5.81 14.54 -7.62
CA TRP A 125 5.32 13.29 -7.05
C TRP A 125 6.47 12.32 -6.80
N VAL A 126 6.31 11.47 -5.78
CA VAL A 126 7.24 10.39 -5.43
C VAL A 126 6.41 9.15 -5.13
N PRO A 127 6.61 8.02 -5.82
CA PRO A 127 5.84 6.80 -5.56
C PRO A 127 6.36 6.11 -4.30
N HIS A 128 5.55 5.20 -3.75
CA HIS A 128 6.02 4.31 -2.69
C HIS A 128 7.00 3.26 -3.24
N ILE A 129 7.90 2.82 -2.39
CA ILE A 129 8.78 1.69 -2.67
C ILE A 129 7.95 0.40 -2.67
N ILE A 130 8.16 -0.44 -3.65
CA ILE A 130 7.61 -1.79 -3.68
C ILE A 130 8.71 -2.77 -3.32
N ASN A 131 8.56 -3.35 -2.13
CA ASN A 131 9.50 -4.30 -1.57
C ASN A 131 8.71 -5.42 -0.87
N VAL A 132 8.44 -6.50 -1.60
CA VAL A 132 7.76 -7.69 -1.06
C VAL A 132 8.79 -8.80 -0.90
N ASP A 133 8.81 -9.43 0.26
CA ASP A 133 9.61 -10.63 0.49
C ASP A 133 9.12 -11.75 -0.42
N LYS A 134 9.84 -11.97 -1.52
CA LYS A 134 9.56 -13.06 -2.45
C LYS A 134 9.90 -14.39 -1.77
N THR A 135 8.93 -15.26 -1.70
CA THR A 135 9.05 -16.60 -1.11
C THR A 135 8.38 -17.63 -2.02
N ASN A 136 8.83 -18.86 -1.96
CA ASN A 136 8.13 -19.99 -2.57
C ASN A 136 7.14 -20.65 -1.60
N ASP A 137 7.14 -20.22 -0.34
CA ASP A 137 6.22 -20.75 0.67
C ASP A 137 4.79 -20.25 0.41
N THR A 138 3.83 -21.06 0.81
CA THR A 138 2.40 -20.77 0.68
C THR A 138 1.66 -21.13 1.97
N LEU A 139 0.41 -20.67 2.09
CA LEU A 139 -0.48 -21.02 3.20
C LEU A 139 -1.48 -22.14 2.84
N HIS A 140 -1.33 -22.83 1.72
CA HIS A 140 -2.27 -23.87 1.27
C HIS A 140 -2.52 -24.93 2.34
N ASP A 141 -1.45 -25.51 2.89
CA ASP A 141 -1.56 -26.58 3.89
C ASP A 141 -2.14 -26.05 5.22
N GLU A 142 -1.75 -24.84 5.63
CA GLU A 142 -2.26 -24.17 6.83
C GLU A 142 -3.77 -23.87 6.75
N LEU A 143 -4.23 -23.48 5.55
CA LEU A 143 -5.63 -23.12 5.32
C LEU A 143 -6.51 -24.29 4.87
N GLY A 144 -5.91 -25.45 4.61
CA GLY A 144 -6.61 -26.63 4.09
C GLY A 144 -7.10 -26.45 2.64
N ILE A 145 -6.34 -25.72 1.82
CA ILE A 145 -6.65 -25.43 0.41
C ILE A 145 -5.80 -26.32 -0.48
N SER A 146 -6.41 -26.98 -1.44
CA SER A 146 -5.66 -27.76 -2.44
C SER A 146 -4.83 -26.84 -3.34
N LYS A 147 -3.61 -27.25 -3.68
CA LYS A 147 -2.77 -26.53 -4.64
C LYS A 147 -3.36 -26.50 -6.07
N THR A 148 -4.33 -27.36 -6.34
CA THR A 148 -5.06 -27.37 -7.62
C THR A 148 -6.23 -26.39 -7.65
N ASP A 149 -6.69 -25.96 -6.49
CA ASP A 149 -7.80 -25.00 -6.39
C ASP A 149 -7.35 -23.58 -6.76
N PHE A 150 -8.29 -22.78 -7.28
CA PHE A 150 -8.04 -21.38 -7.61
C PHE A 150 -8.31 -20.48 -6.41
N VAL A 151 -7.36 -19.63 -6.09
CA VAL A 151 -7.43 -18.77 -4.89
C VAL A 151 -7.43 -17.31 -5.29
N ILE A 152 -8.53 -16.61 -5.03
CA ILE A 152 -8.54 -15.15 -5.07
C ILE A 152 -8.20 -14.59 -3.69
N GLY A 153 -7.40 -13.52 -3.66
CA GLY A 153 -6.96 -12.93 -2.40
C GLY A 153 -7.07 -11.41 -2.35
N ARG A 154 -7.14 -10.91 -1.11
CA ARG A 154 -7.09 -9.48 -0.84
C ARG A 154 -6.37 -9.22 0.48
N LEU A 155 -5.50 -8.20 0.50
CA LEU A 155 -4.94 -7.63 1.71
C LEU A 155 -5.13 -6.10 1.71
N GLY A 156 -5.13 -5.47 2.88
CA GLY A 156 -5.24 -4.00 2.96
C GLY A 156 -5.87 -3.51 4.26
N GLY A 157 -6.37 -2.28 4.27
CA GLY A 157 -7.05 -1.70 5.42
C GLY A 157 -8.35 -2.45 5.76
N TYR A 158 -8.61 -2.64 7.06
CA TYR A 158 -9.68 -3.50 7.57
C TYR A 158 -11.06 -3.20 6.97
N ASP A 159 -11.39 -1.92 6.81
CA ASP A 159 -12.69 -1.45 6.33
C ASP A 159 -12.70 -1.04 4.84
N GLN A 160 -11.62 -1.34 4.09
CA GLN A 160 -11.44 -0.85 2.72
C GLN A 160 -11.79 -1.89 1.63
N PHE A 161 -12.60 -2.88 1.96
CA PHE A 161 -13.23 -3.79 1.00
C PHE A 161 -14.73 -3.58 1.11
N ASP A 162 -15.22 -2.47 0.54
CA ASP A 162 -16.45 -1.82 0.92
C ASP A 162 -17.51 -1.75 -0.20
N ILE A 163 -17.34 -2.51 -1.28
CA ILE A 163 -18.28 -2.57 -2.40
C ILE A 163 -19.19 -3.79 -2.23
N GLY A 164 -20.44 -3.56 -1.81
CA GLY A 164 -21.37 -4.62 -1.42
C GLY A 164 -21.68 -5.64 -2.51
N PHE A 165 -21.84 -5.25 -3.77
CA PHE A 165 -22.08 -6.21 -4.84
C PHE A 165 -20.90 -7.18 -5.03
N VAL A 166 -19.66 -6.74 -4.78
CA VAL A 166 -18.48 -7.60 -4.88
C VAL A 166 -18.52 -8.72 -3.84
N HIS A 167 -18.99 -8.41 -2.60
CA HIS A 167 -19.19 -9.43 -1.58
C HIS A 167 -20.16 -10.51 -2.06
N ASN A 168 -21.29 -10.10 -2.65
CA ASN A 168 -22.30 -11.03 -3.18
C ASN A 168 -21.74 -11.88 -4.34
N CYS A 169 -21.02 -11.27 -5.28
CA CYS A 169 -20.37 -12.00 -6.38
C CYS A 169 -19.42 -13.09 -5.87
N ILE A 170 -18.60 -12.78 -4.86
CA ILE A 170 -17.66 -13.75 -4.28
C ILE A 170 -18.41 -14.90 -3.61
N VAL A 171 -19.44 -14.62 -2.81
CA VAL A 171 -20.24 -15.64 -2.15
C VAL A 171 -20.90 -16.56 -3.17
N ASN A 172 -21.54 -16.00 -4.20
CA ASN A 172 -22.17 -16.75 -5.27
C ASN A 172 -21.16 -17.60 -6.06
N ALA A 173 -19.98 -17.05 -6.34
CA ALA A 173 -18.94 -17.75 -7.08
C ALA A 173 -18.39 -18.96 -6.29
N VAL A 174 -18.07 -18.81 -5.00
CA VAL A 174 -17.60 -19.94 -4.18
C VAL A 174 -18.70 -20.97 -3.91
N GLN A 175 -19.97 -20.60 -3.94
CA GLN A 175 -21.08 -21.55 -3.88
C GLN A 175 -21.19 -22.38 -5.16
N SER A 176 -21.00 -21.75 -6.31
CA SER A 176 -21.14 -22.38 -7.64
C SER A 176 -19.91 -23.17 -8.06
N ARG A 177 -18.69 -22.73 -7.67
CA ARG A 177 -17.42 -23.34 -8.03
C ARG A 177 -16.77 -24.01 -6.82
N LYS A 178 -16.59 -25.33 -6.88
CA LYS A 178 -16.00 -26.12 -5.79
C LYS A 178 -14.48 -25.92 -5.66
N ASP A 179 -13.84 -25.53 -6.75
CA ASP A 179 -12.40 -25.27 -6.87
C ASP A 179 -12.00 -23.82 -6.52
N LEU A 180 -12.96 -22.94 -6.22
CA LEU A 180 -12.69 -21.54 -5.94
C LEU A 180 -12.66 -21.27 -4.43
N TRP A 181 -11.59 -20.61 -3.97
CA TRP A 181 -11.40 -20.08 -2.63
C TRP A 181 -11.22 -18.58 -2.65
N ALA A 182 -11.64 -17.92 -1.59
CA ALA A 182 -11.38 -16.49 -1.37
C ALA A 182 -10.72 -16.30 0.00
N ILE A 183 -9.56 -15.65 0.03
CA ILE A 183 -8.82 -15.42 1.28
C ILE A 183 -8.56 -13.92 1.48
N PHE A 184 -8.79 -13.46 2.69
CA PHE A 184 -8.75 -12.04 3.04
C PHE A 184 -7.85 -11.82 4.25
N LEU A 185 -6.76 -11.10 4.05
CA LEU A 185 -5.86 -10.70 5.13
C LEU A 185 -6.24 -9.29 5.62
N ASN A 186 -6.52 -9.15 6.92
CA ASN A 186 -6.90 -7.90 7.56
C ASN A 186 -8.10 -7.23 6.87
N THR A 187 -9.19 -7.97 6.73
CA THR A 187 -10.43 -7.49 6.11
C THR A 187 -11.61 -7.80 7.01
N ARG A 188 -12.55 -6.86 7.15
CA ARG A 188 -13.79 -7.06 7.87
C ARG A 188 -14.58 -8.23 7.26
N PRO A 189 -14.97 -9.25 8.05
CA PRO A 189 -15.79 -10.35 7.54
C PRO A 189 -17.14 -9.83 7.01
N PHE A 190 -17.53 -10.35 5.84
CA PHE A 190 -18.80 -10.01 5.19
C PHE A 190 -19.69 -11.22 4.94
N CYS A 191 -19.23 -12.43 5.21
CA CYS A 191 -19.99 -13.67 5.11
C CYS A 191 -19.41 -14.75 6.03
N ASP A 192 -20.18 -15.83 6.21
CA ASP A 192 -19.70 -17.08 6.82
C ASP A 192 -19.83 -18.21 5.78
N HIS A 193 -18.72 -18.59 5.17
CA HIS A 193 -18.67 -19.66 4.16
C HIS A 193 -17.33 -20.41 4.28
N PRO A 194 -17.30 -21.77 4.25
CA PRO A 194 -16.10 -22.55 4.52
C PRO A 194 -14.92 -22.27 3.55
N ARG A 195 -15.20 -21.84 2.31
CA ARG A 195 -14.18 -21.47 1.32
C ARG A 195 -13.92 -19.96 1.22
N VAL A 196 -14.43 -19.17 2.16
CA VAL A 196 -14.06 -17.76 2.34
C VAL A 196 -13.37 -17.63 3.69
N LYS A 197 -12.08 -17.32 3.68
CA LYS A 197 -11.26 -17.24 4.91
C LYS A 197 -10.90 -15.80 5.22
N PHE A 198 -11.18 -15.37 6.44
CA PHE A 198 -10.74 -14.08 6.97
C PHE A 198 -9.60 -14.31 7.95
N ILE A 199 -8.41 -13.82 7.59
CA ILE A 199 -7.17 -14.00 8.33
C ILE A 199 -6.88 -12.68 9.05
N PRO A 200 -6.62 -12.70 10.36
CA PRO A 200 -6.20 -11.50 11.09
C PRO A 200 -4.91 -10.90 10.53
N PHE A 201 -4.67 -9.62 10.83
CA PHE A 201 -3.38 -8.99 10.54
C PHE A 201 -2.22 -9.81 11.12
N ASN A 202 -1.17 -9.99 10.32
CA ASN A 202 0.07 -10.62 10.76
C ASN A 202 1.24 -9.63 10.53
N PRO A 203 2.03 -9.28 11.55
CA PRO A 203 3.12 -8.31 11.45
C PRO A 203 4.37 -8.86 10.74
N ASP A 204 4.49 -10.17 10.57
CA ASP A 204 5.63 -10.78 9.88
C ASP A 204 5.57 -10.45 8.37
N PRO A 205 6.56 -9.72 7.82
CA PRO A 205 6.62 -9.41 6.39
C PRO A 205 6.69 -10.66 5.51
N LYS A 206 7.29 -11.76 5.99
CA LYS A 206 7.32 -13.04 5.28
C LYS A 206 5.92 -13.67 5.15
N TYR A 207 5.06 -13.46 6.15
CA TYR A 207 3.68 -13.95 6.10
C TYR A 207 2.89 -13.29 4.98
N LYS A 208 3.10 -11.98 4.75
CA LYS A 208 2.50 -11.28 3.61
C LYS A 208 2.95 -11.87 2.27
N GLY A 209 4.22 -12.17 2.10
CA GLY A 209 4.75 -12.84 0.91
C GLY A 209 4.10 -14.22 0.69
N LYS A 210 4.01 -15.05 1.74
CA LYS A 210 3.31 -16.35 1.69
C LYS A 210 1.83 -16.20 1.33
N PHE A 211 1.15 -15.22 1.91
CA PHE A 211 -0.26 -14.94 1.61
C PHE A 211 -0.45 -14.61 0.12
N ILE A 212 0.31 -13.66 -0.43
CA ILE A 212 0.22 -13.29 -1.85
C ILE A 212 0.58 -14.48 -2.74
N ASN A 213 1.60 -15.25 -2.36
CA ASN A 213 2.02 -16.42 -3.12
C ASN A 213 0.97 -17.55 -3.14
N THR A 214 0.14 -17.64 -2.10
CA THR A 214 -1.00 -18.56 -2.05
C THR A 214 -2.10 -18.19 -3.04
N CYS A 215 -2.25 -16.90 -3.35
CA CYS A 215 -3.28 -16.41 -4.26
C CYS A 215 -2.88 -16.61 -5.72
N ASP A 216 -3.84 -16.97 -6.56
CA ASP A 216 -3.69 -16.98 -8.01
C ASP A 216 -4.03 -15.62 -8.62
N SER A 217 -4.91 -14.84 -7.98
CA SER A 217 -5.31 -13.50 -8.40
C SER A 217 -5.68 -12.62 -7.21
N MET A 218 -5.53 -11.31 -7.36
CA MET A 218 -6.08 -10.33 -6.42
C MET A 218 -7.51 -9.97 -6.77
N ILE A 219 -8.37 -9.80 -5.76
CA ILE A 219 -9.64 -9.06 -5.88
C ILE A 219 -9.52 -7.74 -5.14
N HIS A 220 -9.67 -6.63 -5.86
CA HIS A 220 -9.61 -5.27 -5.32
C HIS A 220 -10.96 -4.58 -5.49
N ALA A 221 -11.56 -4.12 -4.37
CA ALA A 221 -12.88 -3.50 -4.33
C ALA A 221 -12.90 -2.40 -3.26
N ARG A 222 -12.39 -1.24 -3.62
CA ARG A 222 -12.43 -0.04 -2.79
C ARG A 222 -13.24 1.04 -3.49
N SER A 223 -14.26 1.57 -2.81
CA SER A 223 -15.18 2.57 -3.37
C SER A 223 -14.48 3.87 -3.76
N ASP A 224 -13.46 4.29 -3.03
CA ASP A 224 -12.66 5.49 -3.33
C ASP A 224 -11.61 5.28 -4.42
N GLY A 225 -11.25 4.03 -4.76
CA GLY A 225 -10.08 3.72 -5.57
C GLY A 225 -8.76 3.88 -4.83
N GLU A 226 -7.67 4.07 -5.55
CA GLU A 226 -6.33 4.16 -4.97
C GLU A 226 -5.52 5.34 -5.53
N THR A 227 -4.88 6.09 -4.64
CA THR A 227 -3.94 7.15 -5.01
C THR A 227 -2.58 6.61 -5.44
N PHE A 228 -2.22 5.40 -5.00
CA PHE A 228 -1.08 4.62 -5.47
C PHE A 228 -1.43 3.11 -5.49
N GLY A 229 -1.98 2.57 -4.39
CA GLY A 229 -2.42 1.18 -4.28
C GLY A 229 -1.29 0.22 -3.90
N LEU A 230 -0.73 0.35 -2.69
CA LEU A 230 0.34 -0.54 -2.21
C LEU A 230 -0.02 -2.02 -2.34
N ALA A 231 -1.20 -2.42 -1.90
CA ALA A 231 -1.64 -3.82 -1.97
C ALA A 231 -1.73 -4.32 -3.42
N VAL A 232 -2.25 -3.48 -4.33
CA VAL A 232 -2.29 -3.78 -5.78
C VAL A 232 -0.88 -3.94 -6.33
N ALA A 233 0.02 -3.03 -5.94
CA ALA A 233 1.42 -3.06 -6.36
C ALA A 233 2.15 -4.31 -5.86
N GLU A 234 1.89 -4.72 -4.62
CA GLU A 234 2.47 -5.93 -4.01
C GLU A 234 2.03 -7.21 -4.76
N PHE A 235 0.74 -7.34 -5.07
CA PHE A 235 0.25 -8.47 -5.86
C PHE A 235 0.82 -8.47 -7.28
N SER A 236 0.76 -7.35 -7.98
CA SER A 236 1.30 -7.23 -9.34
C SER A 236 2.80 -7.52 -9.39
N SER A 237 3.60 -7.05 -8.41
CA SER A 237 5.04 -7.31 -8.34
C SER A 237 5.39 -8.78 -8.10
N MET A 238 4.46 -9.56 -7.57
CA MET A 238 4.54 -11.02 -7.44
C MET A 238 3.89 -11.75 -8.62
N ASN A 239 3.70 -11.05 -9.73
CA ASN A 239 3.12 -11.58 -10.97
C ASN A 239 1.69 -12.13 -10.80
N LYS A 240 0.88 -11.51 -9.95
CA LYS A 240 -0.53 -11.90 -9.77
C LYS A 240 -1.43 -10.92 -10.52
N PRO A 241 -2.38 -11.39 -11.35
CA PRO A 241 -3.37 -10.52 -11.97
C PRO A 241 -4.24 -9.84 -10.93
N VAL A 242 -4.68 -8.63 -11.23
CA VAL A 242 -5.51 -7.83 -10.33
C VAL A 242 -6.87 -7.60 -10.96
N MET A 243 -7.92 -8.21 -10.39
CA MET A 243 -9.31 -7.86 -10.69
C MET A 243 -9.67 -6.63 -9.87
N THR A 244 -10.00 -5.52 -10.52
CA THR A 244 -10.23 -4.24 -9.86
C THR A 244 -11.45 -3.51 -10.37
N TYR A 245 -12.15 -2.85 -9.44
CA TYR A 245 -13.29 -2.00 -9.77
C TYR A 245 -12.84 -0.76 -10.53
N ASP A 246 -13.48 -0.47 -11.66
CA ASP A 246 -13.31 0.75 -12.44
C ASP A 246 -14.58 1.60 -12.35
N ALA A 247 -14.65 2.45 -11.32
CA ALA A 247 -15.81 3.28 -11.08
C ALA A 247 -15.96 4.38 -12.15
N PRO A 248 -17.18 4.71 -12.57
CA PRO A 248 -17.45 5.75 -13.57
C PRO A 248 -17.34 7.18 -13.01
N TYR A 249 -17.02 7.34 -11.73
CA TYR A 249 -17.05 8.64 -11.06
C TYR A 249 -15.79 9.45 -11.33
N TRP A 250 -15.91 10.75 -11.55
CA TRP A 250 -14.77 11.65 -11.81
C TRP A 250 -13.80 11.80 -10.63
N TRP A 251 -14.29 11.60 -9.40
CA TRP A 251 -13.51 11.69 -8.17
C TRP A 251 -12.84 10.36 -7.78
N TYR A 252 -13.14 9.27 -8.48
CA TYR A 252 -12.56 7.97 -8.21
C TYR A 252 -11.05 7.98 -8.46
N MET A 253 -10.28 7.58 -7.47
CA MET A 253 -8.81 7.59 -7.53
C MET A 253 -8.30 6.42 -8.39
N LYS A 254 -7.74 6.73 -9.57
CA LYS A 254 -7.43 5.76 -10.63
C LYS A 254 -5.94 5.45 -10.79
N SER A 255 -5.06 5.85 -9.85
CA SER A 255 -3.61 5.66 -10.02
C SER A 255 -3.23 4.20 -10.28
N HIS A 256 -3.83 3.26 -9.57
CA HIS A 256 -3.61 1.84 -9.78
C HIS A 256 -4.07 1.36 -11.17
N LEU A 257 -5.17 1.90 -11.70
CA LEU A 257 -5.66 1.58 -13.03
C LEU A 257 -4.71 2.10 -14.12
N ASP A 258 -4.17 3.32 -13.93
CA ASP A 258 -3.20 3.91 -14.87
C ASP A 258 -1.89 3.10 -14.91
N ILE A 259 -1.42 2.60 -13.75
CA ILE A 259 -0.19 1.81 -13.67
C ILE A 259 -0.38 0.39 -14.24
N LEU A 260 -1.48 -0.27 -13.88
CA LEU A 260 -1.79 -1.61 -14.40
C LEU A 260 -2.10 -1.60 -15.90
N GLY A 261 -2.69 -0.50 -16.40
CA GLY A 261 -3.01 -0.35 -17.82
C GLY A 261 -3.95 -1.43 -18.34
N GLU A 262 -3.51 -2.11 -19.42
CA GLU A 262 -4.26 -3.19 -20.06
C GLU A 262 -4.15 -4.53 -19.31
N LYS A 263 -3.21 -4.65 -18.37
CA LYS A 263 -3.08 -5.85 -17.52
C LYS A 263 -4.09 -5.87 -16.36
N ALA A 264 -4.81 -4.77 -16.10
CA ALA A 264 -5.90 -4.77 -15.13
C ALA A 264 -7.11 -5.56 -15.66
N ILE A 265 -7.62 -6.51 -14.87
CA ILE A 265 -8.90 -7.15 -15.12
C ILE A 265 -9.98 -6.24 -14.52
N LYS A 266 -10.48 -5.30 -15.33
CA LYS A 266 -11.40 -4.25 -14.88
C LYS A 266 -12.83 -4.75 -14.88
N TYR A 267 -13.57 -4.45 -13.80
CA TYR A 267 -15.02 -4.67 -13.75
C TYR A 267 -15.72 -3.42 -13.25
N LYS A 268 -16.94 -3.17 -13.74
CA LYS A 268 -17.75 -1.99 -13.43
C LYS A 268 -19.05 -2.33 -12.71
N ASN A 269 -19.46 -3.58 -12.75
CA ASN A 269 -20.74 -4.03 -12.20
C ASN A 269 -20.69 -5.52 -11.83
N GLU A 270 -21.80 -6.00 -11.28
CA GLU A 270 -21.98 -7.37 -10.82
C GLU A 270 -21.86 -8.39 -11.93
N GLU A 271 -22.40 -8.10 -13.13
CA GLU A 271 -22.41 -9.01 -14.28
C GLU A 271 -20.98 -9.27 -14.77
N GLU A 272 -20.18 -8.21 -14.97
CA GLU A 272 -18.80 -8.30 -15.40
C GLU A 272 -17.95 -9.10 -14.39
N LEU A 273 -18.07 -8.77 -13.09
CA LEU A 273 -17.31 -9.47 -12.05
C LEU A 273 -17.74 -10.94 -11.94
N SER A 274 -19.04 -11.24 -12.01
CA SER A 274 -19.54 -12.61 -11.96
C SER A 274 -19.03 -13.42 -13.13
N THR A 275 -18.93 -12.83 -14.30
CA THR A 275 -18.34 -13.47 -15.50
C THR A 275 -16.87 -13.79 -15.27
N TYR A 276 -16.06 -12.84 -14.78
CA TYR A 276 -14.65 -13.11 -14.46
C TYR A 276 -14.50 -14.21 -13.41
N LEU A 277 -15.24 -14.15 -12.30
CA LEU A 277 -15.15 -15.15 -11.24
C LEU A 277 -15.60 -16.56 -11.68
N ARG A 278 -16.51 -16.65 -12.68
CA ARG A 278 -16.90 -17.92 -13.28
C ARG A 278 -15.80 -18.51 -14.16
N ASP A 279 -15.14 -17.68 -14.96
CA ASP A 279 -14.29 -18.11 -16.07
C ASP A 279 -12.78 -18.14 -15.72
N ILE A 280 -12.34 -17.35 -14.74
CA ILE A 280 -10.93 -17.29 -14.33
C ILE A 280 -10.45 -18.63 -13.78
N ASN A 281 -9.28 -19.07 -14.22
CA ASN A 281 -8.66 -20.33 -13.80
C ASN A 281 -7.13 -20.22 -13.85
N LYS A 282 -6.43 -21.29 -13.44
CA LYS A 282 -4.96 -21.29 -13.40
C LYS A 282 -4.33 -21.17 -14.79
N GLU A 283 -4.92 -21.73 -15.81
CA GLU A 283 -4.43 -21.63 -17.19
C GLU A 283 -4.48 -20.17 -17.68
N TYR A 284 -5.56 -19.44 -17.37
CA TYR A 284 -5.70 -18.03 -17.72
C TYR A 284 -4.60 -17.14 -17.10
N VAL A 285 -4.14 -17.45 -15.89
CA VAL A 285 -3.19 -16.60 -15.16
C VAL A 285 -1.73 -17.04 -15.31
N THR A 286 -1.50 -18.29 -15.74
CA THR A 286 -0.16 -18.85 -15.95
C THR A 286 0.44 -18.30 -17.26
N ASP A 287 1.77 -18.20 -17.30
CA ASP A 287 2.54 -17.77 -18.48
C ASP A 287 2.25 -16.34 -18.99
N VAL A 288 1.58 -15.53 -18.20
CA VAL A 288 1.34 -14.11 -18.48
C VAL A 288 2.18 -13.24 -17.55
N ASP A 289 2.80 -12.21 -18.11
CA ASP A 289 3.50 -11.18 -17.31
C ASP A 289 2.48 -10.16 -16.78
N TRP A 290 2.05 -10.33 -15.53
CA TRP A 290 1.14 -9.42 -14.80
C TRP A 290 1.87 -8.32 -14.02
N ASP A 291 3.20 -8.35 -13.99
CA ASP A 291 3.99 -7.39 -13.24
C ASP A 291 4.06 -6.02 -13.93
N CYS A 292 3.50 -5.03 -13.28
CA CYS A 292 3.54 -3.61 -13.70
C CYS A 292 4.37 -2.73 -12.75
N TYR A 293 4.81 -3.26 -11.63
CA TYR A 293 5.37 -2.45 -10.55
C TYR A 293 6.84 -2.74 -10.23
N SER A 294 7.26 -4.02 -10.22
CA SER A 294 8.54 -4.39 -9.62
C SER A 294 9.76 -3.78 -10.31
N LYS A 295 9.68 -3.53 -11.62
CA LYS A 295 10.80 -2.96 -12.40
C LYS A 295 10.88 -1.43 -12.26
N VAL A 296 9.75 -0.78 -12.03
CA VAL A 296 9.63 0.70 -12.02
C VAL A 296 9.82 1.25 -10.61
N PHE A 297 9.16 0.64 -9.62
CA PHE A 297 9.10 1.14 -8.25
C PHE A 297 10.07 0.44 -7.29
N THR A 298 11.24 0.10 -7.80
CA THR A 298 12.33 -0.49 -7.00
C THR A 298 12.79 0.48 -5.91
N PRO A 299 13.34 -0.02 -4.78
CA PRO A 299 13.93 0.84 -3.75
C PRO A 299 14.92 1.86 -4.33
N LYS A 300 15.77 1.45 -5.28
CA LYS A 300 16.77 2.32 -5.91
C LYS A 300 16.15 3.44 -6.74
N ASN A 301 15.18 3.10 -7.60
CA ASN A 301 14.54 4.10 -8.46
C ASN A 301 13.74 5.12 -7.63
N VAL A 302 12.97 4.63 -6.67
CA VAL A 302 12.11 5.46 -5.84
C VAL A 302 12.94 6.36 -4.91
N ILE A 303 14.00 5.84 -4.27
CA ILE A 303 14.78 6.65 -3.35
C ILE A 303 15.61 7.73 -4.07
N ASN A 304 16.03 7.49 -5.32
CA ASN A 304 16.67 8.52 -6.14
C ASN A 304 15.67 9.65 -6.45
N LYS A 305 14.45 9.32 -6.85
CA LYS A 305 13.39 10.32 -7.05
C LYS A 305 13.03 11.05 -5.76
N PHE A 306 12.97 10.34 -4.64
CA PHE A 306 12.79 10.94 -3.32
C PHE A 306 13.88 11.97 -3.01
N LYS A 307 15.16 11.63 -3.28
CA LYS A 307 16.28 12.53 -3.12
C LYS A 307 16.13 13.79 -3.97
N GLU A 308 15.83 13.63 -5.26
CA GLU A 308 15.62 14.75 -6.18
C GLU A 308 14.50 15.69 -5.73
N VAL A 309 13.40 15.15 -5.24
CA VAL A 309 12.22 15.93 -4.88
C VAL A 309 12.31 16.52 -3.48
N PHE A 310 12.70 15.74 -2.48
CA PHE A 310 12.62 16.17 -1.08
C PHE A 310 13.98 16.64 -0.50
N LEU A 311 15.09 16.15 -0.99
CA LEU A 311 16.40 16.38 -0.35
C LEU A 311 17.31 17.34 -1.14
N SER A 312 16.95 17.71 -2.38
CA SER A 312 17.72 18.66 -3.20
C SER A 312 17.52 20.11 -2.78
#